data_04d061cf3dd8f992d5218a49c017788d
#
_entry.id   04d061cf3dd8f992d5218a49c017788d
#
_cell.length_a   1.000
_cell.length_b   1.000
_cell.length_c   1.000
_cell.angle_alpha   90.00
_cell.angle_beta   90.00
_cell.angle_gamma   90.00
#
_symmetry.space_group_name_H-M   'P 1'
#
loop_
_entity.id
_entity.type
_entity.pdbx_description
1 polymer ?
#
loop_
_entity_poly.entity_id
_entity_poly.type
_entity_poly.pdbx_seq_one_letter_code
_entity_poly.pdbx_strand_id
1 'polypeptide(L)'
;DVNTSLVISARTLVEREPEYTFATARLLMDKLRGEALRFLGVTDKATQSEMGKYYAEALPVYIQKGIELELVSPELADFDLELLGNALIAERDLQFTYLGLQTLYDRYFIHSNGVRIELPQIFFMRVAMGLAIEETDRDARAIEFYELLSSFDYMSSTPTLFNAGTLRPQLSSCYLTTVPDDLHGIYGSIQDNAMLSKFAGGLGNDWTPVRALGSYIKGTNGKSQGVVPFLKVVNDTAVAVNQGG
;
A
#
# COMPACT_ATOMS: atom_id res chain seq x y z
N ASP A 1 26.42 3.83 -7.80
CA ASP A 1 26.41 2.65 -6.94
C ASP A 1 26.48 1.40 -7.81
N VAL A 2 27.40 0.48 -7.47
CA VAL A 2 27.66 -0.75 -8.25
C VAL A 2 26.40 -1.63 -8.35
N ASN A 3 25.67 -1.79 -7.25
CA ASN A 3 24.44 -2.61 -7.23
C ASN A 3 23.38 -2.06 -8.18
N THR A 4 23.19 -0.75 -8.21
CA THR A 4 22.26 -0.11 -9.15
C THR A 4 22.69 -0.33 -10.60
N SER A 5 24.00 -0.24 -10.90
CA SER A 5 24.52 -0.50 -12.25
C SER A 5 24.32 -1.95 -12.69
N LEU A 6 24.48 -2.92 -11.78
CA LEU A 6 24.23 -4.33 -12.05
C LEU A 6 22.76 -4.60 -12.35
N VAL A 7 21.84 -4.03 -11.57
CA VAL A 7 20.39 -4.14 -11.82
C VAL A 7 20.03 -3.57 -13.19
N ILE A 8 20.53 -2.36 -13.53
CA ILE A 8 20.25 -1.72 -14.82
C ILE A 8 20.80 -2.58 -15.97
N SER A 9 22.02 -3.09 -15.85
CA SER A 9 22.63 -3.92 -16.90
C SER A 9 21.86 -5.23 -17.12
N ALA A 10 21.48 -5.94 -16.05
CA ALA A 10 20.69 -7.16 -16.16
C ALA A 10 19.29 -6.91 -16.74
N ARG A 11 18.64 -5.82 -16.34
CA ARG A 11 17.31 -5.44 -16.83
C ARG A 11 17.27 -5.26 -18.34
N THR A 12 18.33 -4.72 -18.97
CA THR A 12 18.35 -4.51 -20.44
C THR A 12 18.32 -5.82 -21.23
N LEU A 13 18.59 -6.94 -20.59
CA LEU A 13 18.59 -8.26 -21.22
C LEU A 13 17.22 -8.94 -21.17
N VAL A 14 16.28 -8.47 -20.37
CA VAL A 14 14.96 -9.10 -20.18
C VAL A 14 14.16 -9.19 -21.48
N GLU A 15 14.29 -8.20 -22.38
CA GLU A 15 13.61 -8.22 -23.69
C GLU A 15 14.16 -9.29 -24.65
N ARG A 16 15.43 -9.68 -24.47
CA ARG A 16 16.10 -10.69 -25.31
C ARG A 16 15.96 -12.09 -24.73
N GLU A 17 16.08 -12.18 -23.43
CA GLU A 17 16.02 -13.43 -22.66
C GLU A 17 15.16 -13.19 -21.41
N PRO A 18 13.85 -13.57 -21.46
CA PRO A 18 12.89 -13.28 -20.37
C PRO A 18 13.31 -13.78 -18.99
N GLU A 19 14.09 -14.86 -18.91
CA GLU A 19 14.58 -15.40 -17.63
C GLU A 19 15.48 -14.42 -16.86
N TYR A 20 16.06 -13.41 -17.52
CA TYR A 20 16.76 -12.33 -16.84
C TYR A 20 15.87 -11.53 -15.88
N THR A 21 14.53 -11.65 -15.98
CA THR A 21 13.62 -11.03 -15.00
C THR A 21 13.88 -11.55 -13.59
N PHE A 22 14.17 -12.84 -13.44
CA PHE A 22 14.48 -13.43 -12.13
C PHE A 22 15.90 -13.06 -11.66
N ALA A 23 16.89 -13.08 -12.55
CA ALA A 23 18.26 -12.66 -12.22
C ALA A 23 18.29 -11.20 -11.76
N THR A 24 17.58 -10.31 -12.48
CA THR A 24 17.48 -8.90 -12.14
C THR A 24 16.75 -8.68 -10.81
N ALA A 25 15.68 -9.45 -10.54
CA ALA A 25 14.98 -9.41 -9.26
C ALA A 25 15.91 -9.79 -8.09
N ARG A 26 16.76 -10.80 -8.26
CA ARG A 26 17.72 -11.22 -7.22
C ARG A 26 18.78 -10.15 -6.94
N LEU A 27 19.26 -9.45 -7.97
CA LEU A 27 20.19 -8.32 -7.80
C LEU A 27 19.50 -7.14 -7.06
N LEU A 28 18.25 -6.84 -7.39
CA LEU A 28 17.48 -5.82 -6.68
C LEU A 28 17.19 -6.25 -5.23
N MET A 29 16.91 -7.52 -5.00
CA MET A 29 16.70 -8.09 -3.66
C MET A 29 17.94 -7.98 -2.80
N ASP A 30 19.12 -8.25 -3.36
CA ASP A 30 20.39 -8.10 -2.64
C ASP A 30 20.64 -6.65 -2.20
N LYS A 31 20.36 -5.70 -3.09
CA LYS A 31 20.39 -4.26 -2.76
C LYS A 31 19.42 -3.93 -1.63
N LEU A 32 18.17 -4.38 -1.72
CA LEU A 32 17.13 -4.14 -0.72
C LEU A 32 17.49 -4.73 0.65
N ARG A 33 18.06 -5.94 0.68
CA ARG A 33 18.55 -6.58 1.93
C ARG A 33 19.59 -5.71 2.62
N GLY A 34 20.61 -5.29 1.87
CA GLY A 34 21.66 -4.41 2.40
C GLY A 34 21.13 -3.06 2.88
N GLU A 35 20.08 -2.52 2.24
CA GLU A 35 19.43 -1.28 2.65
C GLU A 35 18.61 -1.46 3.94
N ALA A 36 17.67 -2.40 3.95
CA ALA A 36 16.71 -2.60 5.05
C ALA A 36 17.39 -3.17 6.31
N LEU A 37 18.17 -4.24 6.19
CA LEU A 37 18.79 -4.89 7.35
C LEU A 37 19.83 -4.00 8.04
N ARG A 38 20.56 -3.18 7.26
CA ARG A 38 21.48 -2.17 7.82
C ARG A 38 20.72 -1.08 8.57
N PHE A 39 19.62 -0.57 8.01
CA PHE A 39 18.78 0.42 8.69
C PHE A 39 18.24 -0.11 10.02
N LEU A 40 17.81 -1.37 10.02
CA LEU A 40 17.32 -2.05 11.22
C LEU A 40 18.43 -2.36 12.23
N GLY A 41 19.69 -2.37 11.80
CA GLY A 41 20.83 -2.71 12.64
C GLY A 41 20.98 -4.21 12.88
N VAL A 42 20.41 -5.04 12.01
CA VAL A 42 20.49 -6.51 12.09
C VAL A 42 21.80 -7.02 11.48
N THR A 43 22.08 -6.64 10.23
CA THR A 43 23.35 -6.96 9.55
C THR A 43 23.58 -6.02 8.36
N ASP A 44 24.83 -5.86 7.95
CA ASP A 44 25.21 -5.09 6.76
C ASP A 44 25.01 -5.85 5.45
N LYS A 45 25.04 -7.18 5.49
CA LYS A 45 24.93 -8.06 4.32
C LYS A 45 24.24 -9.36 4.71
N ALA A 46 23.43 -9.88 3.80
CA ALA A 46 22.79 -11.18 3.93
C ALA A 46 22.65 -11.85 2.55
N THR A 47 22.97 -13.13 2.47
CA THR A 47 22.68 -13.97 1.31
C THR A 47 21.27 -14.56 1.42
N GLN A 48 20.74 -15.07 0.31
CA GLN A 48 19.42 -15.71 0.32
C GLN A 48 19.31 -16.88 1.33
N SER A 49 20.39 -17.67 1.46
CA SER A 49 20.40 -18.83 2.36
C SER A 49 20.38 -18.46 3.86
N GLU A 50 20.73 -17.23 4.19
CA GLU A 50 20.72 -16.73 5.58
C GLU A 50 19.39 -16.05 5.95
N MET A 51 18.54 -15.78 4.94
CA MET A 51 17.34 -14.95 5.16
C MET A 51 16.31 -15.57 6.10
N GLY A 52 16.21 -16.90 6.19
CA GLY A 52 15.32 -17.53 7.18
C GLY A 52 15.62 -17.08 8.61
N LYS A 53 16.91 -17.00 8.95
CA LYS A 53 17.36 -16.46 10.25
C LYS A 53 17.10 -14.95 10.36
N TYR A 54 17.55 -14.18 9.36
CA TYR A 54 17.47 -12.72 9.44
C TYR A 54 16.03 -12.19 9.37
N TYR A 55 15.10 -12.87 8.74
CA TYR A 55 13.69 -12.51 8.79
C TYR A 55 13.12 -12.61 10.20
N ALA A 56 13.40 -13.72 10.91
CA ALA A 56 12.96 -13.93 12.29
C ALA A 56 13.55 -12.86 13.24
N GLU A 57 14.83 -12.50 13.07
CA GLU A 57 15.48 -11.46 13.87
C GLU A 57 14.99 -10.04 13.50
N ALA A 58 14.70 -9.79 12.22
CA ALA A 58 14.36 -8.47 11.73
C ALA A 58 12.92 -8.05 12.03
N LEU A 59 11.95 -8.98 12.06
CA LEU A 59 10.54 -8.63 12.25
C LEU A 59 10.28 -7.86 13.56
N PRO A 60 10.75 -8.33 14.74
CA PRO A 60 10.55 -7.59 15.98
C PRO A 60 11.22 -6.21 15.97
N VAL A 61 12.43 -6.13 15.42
CA VAL A 61 13.17 -4.87 15.31
C VAL A 61 12.47 -3.90 14.35
N TYR A 62 11.93 -4.40 13.24
CA TYR A 62 11.15 -3.61 12.29
C TYR A 62 9.91 -3.01 12.96
N ILE A 63 9.12 -3.82 13.67
CA ILE A 63 7.92 -3.34 14.37
C ILE A 63 8.30 -2.25 15.37
N GLN A 64 9.29 -2.48 16.23
CA GLN A 64 9.73 -1.50 17.23
C GLN A 64 10.19 -0.18 16.56
N LYS A 65 11.06 -0.25 15.55
CA LYS A 65 11.52 0.95 14.83
C LYS A 65 10.42 1.64 14.03
N GLY A 66 9.52 0.87 13.42
CA GLY A 66 8.38 1.41 12.70
C GLY A 66 7.43 2.21 13.60
N ILE A 67 7.22 1.75 14.84
CA ILE A 67 6.46 2.46 15.87
C ILE A 67 7.20 3.75 16.29
N GLU A 68 8.50 3.65 16.60
CA GLU A 68 9.33 4.83 16.96
C GLU A 68 9.33 5.92 15.89
N LEU A 69 9.24 5.53 14.62
CA LEU A 69 9.19 6.44 13.47
C LEU A 69 7.76 6.90 13.14
N GLU A 70 6.76 6.50 13.90
CA GLU A 70 5.33 6.79 13.64
C GLU A 70 4.84 6.32 12.25
N LEU A 71 5.37 5.20 11.76
CA LEU A 71 5.03 4.59 10.47
C LEU A 71 4.17 3.34 10.62
N VAL A 72 4.28 2.63 11.72
CA VAL A 72 3.61 1.36 12.01
C VAL A 72 2.73 1.51 13.25
N SER A 73 1.56 0.82 13.27
CA SER A 73 0.66 0.85 14.42
C SER A 73 1.29 0.21 15.65
N PRO A 74 1.18 0.85 16.84
CA PRO A 74 1.62 0.26 18.09
C PRO A 74 0.96 -1.08 18.43
N GLU A 75 -0.27 -1.32 17.93
CA GLU A 75 -1.02 -2.57 18.14
C GLU A 75 -0.32 -3.80 17.55
N LEU A 76 0.60 -3.61 16.58
CA LEU A 76 1.38 -4.71 16.05
C LEU A 76 2.42 -5.25 17.04
N ALA A 77 2.79 -4.49 18.07
CA ALA A 77 3.67 -4.96 19.12
C ALA A 77 2.99 -5.95 20.09
N ASP A 78 1.66 -6.03 20.04
CA ASP A 78 0.89 -6.95 20.89
C ASP A 78 0.78 -8.39 20.31
N PHE A 79 1.28 -8.65 19.12
CA PHE A 79 1.39 -9.98 18.52
C PHE A 79 2.59 -10.74 19.06
N ASP A 80 2.56 -12.07 18.96
CA ASP A 80 3.74 -12.92 19.21
C ASP A 80 4.75 -12.78 18.06
N LEU A 81 5.61 -11.76 18.16
CA LEU A 81 6.57 -11.41 17.10
C LEU A 81 7.62 -12.51 16.88
N GLU A 82 7.94 -13.33 17.88
CA GLU A 82 8.83 -14.49 17.72
C GLU A 82 8.16 -15.59 16.90
N LEU A 83 6.91 -15.93 17.22
CA LEU A 83 6.09 -16.88 16.46
C LEU A 83 5.94 -16.42 15.00
N LEU A 84 5.55 -15.17 14.79
CA LEU A 84 5.34 -14.62 13.44
C LEU A 84 6.66 -14.52 12.66
N GLY A 85 7.76 -14.13 13.30
CA GLY A 85 9.07 -14.08 12.66
C GLY A 85 9.54 -15.45 12.18
N ASN A 86 9.31 -16.49 12.97
CA ASN A 86 9.63 -17.88 12.61
C ASN A 86 8.69 -18.46 11.54
N ALA A 87 7.52 -17.88 11.32
CA ALA A 87 6.59 -18.27 10.26
C ALA A 87 6.95 -17.69 8.89
N LEU A 88 7.91 -16.75 8.80
CA LEU A 88 8.32 -16.15 7.53
C LEU A 88 9.08 -17.13 6.64
N ILE A 89 8.69 -17.24 5.39
CA ILE A 89 9.23 -18.19 4.41
C ILE A 89 10.15 -17.45 3.43
N ALA A 90 11.44 -17.47 3.71
CA ALA A 90 12.45 -16.74 2.95
C ALA A 90 12.56 -17.17 1.47
N GLU A 91 12.24 -18.42 1.16
CA GLU A 91 12.26 -18.98 -0.20
C GLU A 91 11.26 -18.29 -1.12
N ARG A 92 10.18 -17.70 -0.57
CA ARG A 92 9.19 -16.93 -1.32
C ARG A 92 9.76 -15.66 -1.95
N ASP A 93 10.91 -15.17 -1.50
CA ASP A 93 11.65 -14.09 -2.15
C ASP A 93 12.08 -14.45 -3.58
N LEU A 94 12.27 -15.73 -3.89
CA LEU A 94 12.70 -16.20 -5.20
C LEU A 94 11.59 -16.22 -6.25
N GLN A 95 10.32 -16.04 -5.86
CA GLN A 95 9.18 -15.99 -6.77
C GLN A 95 9.09 -14.67 -7.55
N PHE A 96 9.69 -13.60 -7.02
CA PHE A 96 9.57 -12.28 -7.63
C PHE A 96 10.21 -12.20 -9.01
N THR A 97 9.44 -11.66 -9.96
CA THR A 97 9.98 -11.07 -11.18
C THR A 97 10.55 -9.67 -10.88
N TYR A 98 11.41 -9.19 -11.77
CA TYR A 98 11.98 -7.85 -11.61
C TYR A 98 10.91 -6.76 -11.48
N LEU A 99 9.92 -6.76 -12.38
CA LEU A 99 8.87 -5.73 -12.38
C LEU A 99 8.04 -5.77 -11.10
N GLY A 100 7.70 -6.98 -10.61
CA GLY A 100 6.96 -7.15 -9.36
C GLY A 100 7.72 -6.58 -8.16
N LEU A 101 8.99 -6.98 -7.99
CA LEU A 101 9.82 -6.49 -6.90
C LEU A 101 10.12 -4.99 -7.00
N GLN A 102 10.40 -4.49 -8.22
CA GLN A 102 10.65 -3.06 -8.45
C GLN A 102 9.41 -2.22 -8.09
N THR A 103 8.21 -2.71 -8.42
CA THR A 103 6.96 -2.04 -8.06
C THR A 103 6.78 -1.95 -6.54
N LEU A 104 7.05 -3.04 -5.82
CA LEU A 104 7.01 -3.02 -4.36
C LEU A 104 8.07 -2.08 -3.77
N TYR A 105 9.28 -2.12 -4.29
CA TYR A 105 10.39 -1.26 -3.87
C TYR A 105 10.07 0.23 -4.07
N ASP A 106 9.52 0.61 -5.22
CA ASP A 106 9.29 2.02 -5.57
C ASP A 106 8.06 2.61 -4.90
N ARG A 107 7.03 1.78 -4.64
CA ARG A 107 5.71 2.28 -4.28
C ARG A 107 5.14 1.77 -2.96
N TYR A 108 5.50 0.55 -2.53
CA TYR A 108 4.76 -0.12 -1.45
C TYR A 108 5.53 -0.28 -0.16
N PHE A 109 6.82 -0.57 -0.23
CA PHE A 109 7.61 -0.76 0.99
C PHE A 109 7.70 0.53 1.79
N ILE A 110 7.40 0.44 3.08
CA ILE A 110 7.57 1.56 4.01
C ILE A 110 9.04 1.98 3.99
N HIS A 111 9.25 3.29 3.97
CA HIS A 111 10.59 3.88 3.98
C HIS A 111 10.69 5.06 4.96
N SER A 112 11.88 5.30 5.48
CA SER A 112 12.25 6.49 6.24
C SER A 112 13.27 7.31 5.44
N ASN A 113 12.91 8.53 5.05
CA ASN A 113 13.76 9.42 4.25
C ASN A 113 14.32 8.76 2.97
N GLY A 114 13.51 7.96 2.29
CA GLY A 114 13.88 7.27 1.06
C GLY A 114 14.64 5.95 1.24
N VAL A 115 14.98 5.56 2.47
CA VAL A 115 15.58 4.26 2.82
C VAL A 115 14.46 3.29 3.15
N ARG A 116 14.34 2.17 2.39
CA ARG A 116 13.33 1.13 2.65
C ARG A 116 13.69 0.41 3.93
N ILE A 117 12.69 0.25 4.78
CA ILE A 117 12.81 -0.46 6.07
C ILE A 117 12.09 -1.81 6.05
N GLU A 118 11.38 -2.11 4.95
CA GLU A 118 10.69 -3.38 4.74
C GLU A 118 11.42 -4.28 3.74
N LEU A 119 11.36 -5.57 4.02
CA LEU A 119 11.69 -6.67 3.12
C LEU A 119 10.39 -7.36 2.70
N PRO A 120 10.32 -8.10 1.58
CA PRO A 120 9.06 -8.64 1.07
C PRO A 120 8.26 -9.45 2.09
N GLN A 121 8.90 -10.35 2.83
CA GLN A 121 8.18 -11.19 3.78
C GLN A 121 7.70 -10.38 5.01
N ILE A 122 8.47 -9.39 5.45
CA ILE A 122 8.06 -8.46 6.51
C ILE A 122 6.88 -7.60 6.05
N PHE A 123 6.91 -7.11 4.81
CA PHE A 123 5.81 -6.36 4.21
C PHE A 123 4.51 -7.16 4.20
N PHE A 124 4.52 -8.40 3.69
CA PHE A 124 3.32 -9.25 3.70
C PHE A 124 2.86 -9.58 5.11
N MET A 125 3.80 -9.82 6.05
CA MET A 125 3.44 -10.06 7.45
C MET A 125 2.84 -8.82 8.10
N ARG A 126 3.36 -7.61 7.86
CA ARG A 126 2.75 -6.37 8.37
C ARG A 126 1.31 -6.20 7.86
N VAL A 127 1.08 -6.44 6.57
CA VAL A 127 -0.28 -6.38 6.00
C VAL A 127 -1.19 -7.41 6.67
N ALA A 128 -0.73 -8.63 6.82
CA ALA A 128 -1.47 -9.73 7.46
C ALA A 128 -1.79 -9.42 8.92
N MET A 129 -0.82 -8.93 9.69
CA MET A 129 -1.03 -8.48 11.08
C MET A 129 -2.06 -7.36 11.14
N GLY A 130 -1.95 -6.36 10.26
CA GLY A 130 -2.90 -5.24 10.21
C GLY A 130 -4.34 -5.66 9.90
N LEU A 131 -4.53 -6.73 9.14
CA LEU A 131 -5.84 -7.32 8.88
C LEU A 131 -6.35 -8.19 10.05
N ALA A 132 -5.44 -8.70 10.88
CA ALA A 132 -5.74 -9.63 11.97
C ALA A 132 -5.89 -8.96 13.35
N ILE A 133 -5.72 -7.62 13.49
CA ILE A 133 -5.77 -6.90 14.77
C ILE A 133 -7.03 -7.24 15.58
N GLU A 134 -8.19 -7.24 14.94
CA GLU A 134 -9.50 -7.47 15.58
C GLU A 134 -9.91 -8.97 15.65
N GLU A 135 -9.06 -9.88 15.16
CA GLU A 135 -9.36 -11.31 15.16
C GLU A 135 -9.16 -11.93 16.55
N THR A 136 -9.98 -12.92 16.92
CA THR A 136 -9.93 -13.57 18.24
C THR A 136 -8.61 -14.33 18.45
N ASP A 137 -8.10 -15.00 17.41
CA ASP A 137 -6.80 -15.68 17.38
C ASP A 137 -5.91 -14.99 16.35
N ARG A 138 -5.52 -13.77 16.69
CA ARG A 138 -4.86 -12.86 15.74
C ARG A 138 -3.52 -13.37 15.23
N ASP A 139 -2.75 -14.09 16.05
CA ASP A 139 -1.45 -14.62 15.61
C ASP A 139 -1.64 -15.72 14.55
N ALA A 140 -2.54 -16.66 14.78
CA ALA A 140 -2.87 -17.71 13.81
C ALA A 140 -3.49 -17.11 12.53
N ARG A 141 -4.36 -16.11 12.67
CA ARG A 141 -4.95 -15.41 11.52
C ARG A 141 -3.93 -14.60 10.73
N ALA A 142 -2.99 -13.95 11.39
CA ALA A 142 -1.90 -13.26 10.71
C ALA A 142 -1.04 -14.22 9.90
N ILE A 143 -0.72 -15.41 10.41
CA ILE A 143 0.00 -16.44 9.67
C ILE A 143 -0.80 -16.91 8.45
N GLU A 144 -2.10 -17.20 8.61
CA GLU A 144 -2.97 -17.62 7.52
C GLU A 144 -3.07 -16.58 6.40
N PHE A 145 -3.25 -15.30 6.75
CA PHE A 145 -3.27 -14.20 5.78
C PHE A 145 -1.91 -13.97 5.11
N TYR A 146 -0.83 -14.08 5.89
CA TYR A 146 0.53 -14.02 5.36
C TYR A 146 0.79 -15.13 4.33
N GLU A 147 0.35 -16.34 4.60
CA GLU A 147 0.53 -17.45 3.66
C GLU A 147 -0.14 -17.18 2.31
N LEU A 148 -1.39 -16.71 2.33
CA LEU A 148 -2.14 -16.37 1.12
C LEU A 148 -1.51 -15.23 0.31
N LEU A 149 -1.04 -14.19 1.00
CA LEU A 149 -0.45 -13.01 0.36
C LEU A 149 0.95 -13.31 -0.19
N SER A 150 1.79 -13.97 0.60
CA SER A 150 3.19 -14.19 0.25
C SER A 150 3.42 -15.34 -0.73
N SER A 151 2.46 -16.26 -0.89
CA SER A 151 2.45 -17.28 -1.95
C SER A 151 1.94 -16.75 -3.30
N PHE A 152 1.36 -15.55 -3.32
CA PHE A 152 0.65 -14.95 -4.46
C PHE A 152 -0.65 -15.69 -4.85
N ASP A 153 -1.21 -16.52 -3.96
CA ASP A 153 -2.53 -17.12 -4.17
C ASP A 153 -3.64 -16.07 -4.09
N TYR A 154 -3.39 -14.98 -3.35
CA TYR A 154 -4.26 -13.82 -3.26
C TYR A 154 -3.44 -12.53 -3.15
N MET A 155 -3.94 -11.45 -3.76
CA MET A 155 -3.35 -10.12 -3.62
C MET A 155 -4.42 -9.09 -3.26
N SER A 156 -4.19 -8.36 -2.19
CA SER A 156 -5.07 -7.27 -1.75
C SER A 156 -4.97 -6.05 -2.68
N SER A 157 -5.98 -5.18 -2.59
CA SER A 157 -5.95 -3.89 -3.28
C SER A 157 -4.88 -2.96 -2.73
N THR A 158 -4.50 -1.97 -3.53
CA THR A 158 -3.47 -0.98 -3.19
C THR A 158 -3.62 -0.35 -1.81
N PRO A 159 -4.79 0.17 -1.38
CA PRO A 159 -4.91 0.78 -0.05
C PRO A 159 -4.65 -0.20 1.09
N THR A 160 -5.05 -1.46 0.95
CA THR A 160 -4.77 -2.49 1.95
C THR A 160 -3.27 -2.74 2.06
N LEU A 161 -2.57 -2.89 0.93
CA LEU A 161 -1.12 -3.11 0.91
C LEU A 161 -0.34 -1.93 1.49
N PHE A 162 -0.80 -0.69 1.24
CA PHE A 162 -0.17 0.51 1.81
C PHE A 162 -0.43 0.67 3.31
N ASN A 163 -1.68 0.54 3.74
CA ASN A 163 -2.13 1.10 5.00
C ASN A 163 -2.39 0.07 6.10
N ALA A 164 -2.54 -1.23 5.77
CA ALA A 164 -2.74 -2.24 6.80
C ALA A 164 -1.54 -2.31 7.75
N GLY A 165 -1.78 -2.28 9.05
CA GLY A 165 -0.74 -2.26 10.07
C GLY A 165 -0.01 -0.93 10.23
N THR A 166 -0.48 0.15 9.60
CA THR A 166 0.04 1.51 9.82
C THR A 166 -0.85 2.31 10.77
N LEU A 167 -0.42 3.52 11.15
CA LEU A 167 -1.22 4.44 11.99
C LEU A 167 -2.50 4.93 11.33
N ARG A 168 -2.68 4.73 10.04
CA ARG A 168 -3.84 5.19 9.27
C ARG A 168 -4.39 4.06 8.41
N PRO A 169 -5.11 3.09 9.02
CA PRO A 169 -5.55 1.87 8.36
C PRO A 169 -6.76 2.11 7.45
N GLN A 170 -6.63 3.02 6.47
CA GLN A 170 -7.62 3.20 5.41
C GLN A 170 -7.41 2.10 4.37
N LEU A 171 -8.28 1.09 4.36
CA LEU A 171 -8.12 -0.13 3.57
C LEU A 171 -9.04 -0.20 2.34
N SER A 172 -10.04 0.70 2.24
CA SER A 172 -11.00 0.69 1.14
C SER A 172 -10.44 1.34 -0.11
N SER A 173 -10.60 0.69 -1.26
CA SER A 173 -10.13 1.21 -2.54
C SER A 173 -11.13 2.14 -3.24
N CYS A 174 -12.43 1.99 -2.94
CA CYS A 174 -13.51 2.71 -3.62
C CYS A 174 -14.58 3.17 -2.64
N TYR A 175 -15.10 4.38 -2.90
CA TYR A 175 -16.19 4.99 -2.16
C TYR A 175 -17.28 5.44 -3.13
N LEU A 176 -18.53 5.13 -2.81
CA LEU A 176 -19.68 5.54 -3.59
C LEU A 176 -20.52 6.51 -2.75
N THR A 177 -20.89 7.65 -3.33
CA THR A 177 -21.67 8.70 -2.68
C THR A 177 -22.86 9.08 -3.55
N THR A 178 -24.06 9.07 -3.01
CA THR A 178 -25.24 9.63 -3.67
C THR A 178 -25.32 11.12 -3.38
N VAL A 179 -25.35 11.96 -4.41
CA VAL A 179 -25.36 13.42 -4.29
C VAL A 179 -26.80 13.92 -4.12
N PRO A 180 -27.15 14.59 -3.00
CA PRO A 180 -28.48 15.16 -2.80
C PRO A 180 -28.79 16.30 -3.78
N ASP A 181 -30.10 16.54 -4.04
CA ASP A 181 -30.56 17.63 -4.92
C ASP A 181 -30.71 18.95 -4.17
N ASP A 182 -29.68 19.35 -3.46
CA ASP A 182 -29.55 20.66 -2.83
C ASP A 182 -28.13 21.14 -2.80
N LEU A 183 -27.93 22.45 -2.73
CA LEU A 183 -26.60 23.03 -2.86
C LEU A 183 -25.66 22.62 -1.72
N HIS A 184 -26.17 22.51 -0.49
CA HIS A 184 -25.38 22.09 0.66
C HIS A 184 -24.88 20.65 0.50
N GLY A 185 -25.77 19.74 0.11
CA GLY A 185 -25.43 18.34 -0.13
C GLY A 185 -24.48 18.15 -1.31
N ILE A 186 -24.66 18.92 -2.40
CA ILE A 186 -23.72 18.89 -3.55
C ILE A 186 -22.30 19.26 -3.11
N TYR A 187 -22.15 20.41 -2.41
CA TYR A 187 -20.81 20.83 -1.97
C TYR A 187 -20.26 20.01 -0.82
N GLY A 188 -21.13 19.44 0.04
CA GLY A 188 -20.76 18.44 1.03
C GLY A 188 -20.12 17.20 0.36
N SER A 189 -20.76 16.67 -0.68
CA SER A 189 -20.20 15.54 -1.46
C SER A 189 -18.86 15.89 -2.13
N ILE A 190 -18.68 17.12 -2.60
CA ILE A 190 -17.40 17.59 -3.16
C ILE A 190 -16.32 17.65 -2.08
N GLN A 191 -16.65 18.12 -0.88
CA GLN A 191 -15.73 18.14 0.26
C GLN A 191 -15.32 16.72 0.66
N ASP A 192 -16.28 15.79 0.77
CA ASP A 192 -16.01 14.39 1.10
C ASP A 192 -15.10 13.74 0.05
N ASN A 193 -15.36 14.01 -1.24
CA ASN A 193 -14.49 13.57 -2.32
C ASN A 193 -13.04 14.04 -2.14
N ALA A 194 -12.83 15.31 -1.79
CA ALA A 194 -11.49 15.85 -1.56
C ALA A 194 -10.79 15.16 -0.38
N MET A 195 -11.51 14.92 0.71
CA MET A 195 -10.98 14.24 1.90
C MET A 195 -10.62 12.78 1.61
N LEU A 196 -11.48 12.06 0.88
CA LEU A 196 -11.24 10.67 0.49
C LEU A 196 -10.08 10.53 -0.51
N SER A 197 -9.97 11.45 -1.48
CA SER A 197 -8.85 11.48 -2.43
C SER A 197 -7.51 11.61 -1.76
N LYS A 198 -7.42 12.38 -0.67
CA LYS A 198 -6.18 12.52 0.12
C LYS A 198 -5.64 11.17 0.61
N PHE A 199 -6.51 10.20 0.88
CA PHE A 199 -6.15 8.86 1.37
C PHE A 199 -6.15 7.79 0.26
N ALA A 200 -5.99 8.19 -1.00
CA ALA A 200 -5.89 7.31 -2.17
C ALA A 200 -7.14 6.44 -2.43
N GLY A 201 -8.33 6.89 -2.00
CA GLY A 201 -9.59 6.25 -2.31
C GLY A 201 -10.09 6.61 -3.72
N GLY A 202 -10.53 5.63 -4.50
CA GLY A 202 -11.28 5.86 -5.74
C GLY A 202 -12.69 6.36 -5.41
N LEU A 203 -13.22 7.30 -6.22
CA LEU A 203 -14.48 7.98 -5.94
C LEU A 203 -15.48 7.76 -7.06
N GLY A 204 -16.72 7.37 -6.72
CA GLY A 204 -17.85 7.33 -7.61
C GLY A 204 -19.01 8.13 -7.02
N ASN A 205 -19.58 9.04 -7.81
CA ASN A 205 -20.74 9.82 -7.38
C ASN A 205 -21.97 9.50 -8.21
N ASP A 206 -23.06 9.16 -7.55
CA ASP A 206 -24.40 9.05 -8.16
C ASP A 206 -25.09 10.41 -8.15
N TRP A 207 -25.23 11.00 -9.34
CA TRP A 207 -25.91 12.29 -9.57
C TRP A 207 -27.37 12.15 -9.96
N THR A 208 -27.91 10.95 -9.96
CA THR A 208 -29.31 10.68 -10.36
C THR A 208 -30.34 11.54 -9.61
N PRO A 209 -30.19 11.82 -8.30
CA PRO A 209 -31.15 12.67 -7.59
C PRO A 209 -31.13 14.14 -8.02
N VAL A 210 -29.98 14.64 -8.56
CA VAL A 210 -29.84 16.06 -8.88
C VAL A 210 -30.71 16.45 -10.09
N ARG A 211 -31.52 17.48 -9.93
CA ARG A 211 -32.48 17.93 -10.93
C ARG A 211 -31.87 18.27 -12.28
N ALA A 212 -32.60 17.97 -13.33
CA ALA A 212 -32.15 18.19 -14.71
C ALA A 212 -32.08 19.68 -15.09
N LEU A 213 -31.40 19.95 -16.22
CA LEU A 213 -31.38 21.25 -16.86
C LEU A 213 -32.80 21.76 -17.12
N GLY A 214 -33.06 23.02 -16.77
CA GLY A 214 -34.34 23.69 -16.96
C GLY A 214 -35.38 23.44 -15.84
N SER A 215 -35.08 22.54 -14.88
CA SER A 215 -35.95 22.31 -13.74
C SER A 215 -36.10 23.57 -12.86
N TYR A 216 -37.32 23.82 -12.35
CA TYR A 216 -37.63 24.99 -11.53
C TYR A 216 -36.93 24.94 -10.17
N ILE A 217 -36.34 26.05 -9.76
CA ILE A 217 -35.72 26.24 -8.44
C ILE A 217 -36.61 27.15 -7.59
N LYS A 218 -37.36 26.54 -6.66
CA LYS A 218 -38.37 27.21 -5.84
C LYS A 218 -37.80 28.39 -5.02
N GLY A 219 -36.58 28.27 -4.49
CA GLY A 219 -35.95 29.26 -3.62
C GLY A 219 -35.52 30.56 -4.34
N THR A 220 -35.18 30.48 -5.61
CA THR A 220 -34.63 31.61 -6.40
C THR A 220 -35.56 32.02 -7.56
N ASN A 221 -36.66 31.32 -7.77
CA ASN A 221 -37.54 31.46 -8.94
C ASN A 221 -36.80 31.32 -10.28
N GLY A 222 -35.71 30.59 -10.28
CA GLY A 222 -34.84 30.36 -11.44
C GLY A 222 -34.99 28.99 -12.05
N LYS A 223 -34.10 28.67 -13.00
CA LYS A 223 -34.02 27.35 -13.65
C LYS A 223 -32.63 26.73 -13.39
N SER A 224 -32.64 25.43 -13.14
CA SER A 224 -31.42 24.65 -12.97
C SER A 224 -30.58 24.64 -14.24
N GLN A 225 -29.26 24.71 -14.10
CA GLN A 225 -28.30 24.43 -15.16
C GLN A 225 -27.95 22.92 -15.29
N GLY A 226 -28.60 22.07 -14.50
CA GLY A 226 -28.38 20.63 -14.48
C GLY A 226 -27.05 20.23 -13.81
N VAL A 227 -26.63 19.02 -14.07
CA VAL A 227 -25.47 18.38 -13.43
C VAL A 227 -24.12 18.84 -14.03
N VAL A 228 -24.07 19.16 -15.33
CA VAL A 228 -22.82 19.40 -16.08
C VAL A 228 -21.89 20.43 -15.42
N PRO A 229 -22.35 21.62 -14.94
CA PRO A 229 -21.50 22.57 -14.27
C PRO A 229 -20.85 22.00 -13.00
N PHE A 230 -21.60 21.19 -12.24
CA PHE A 230 -21.07 20.56 -11.02
C PHE A 230 -20.05 19.47 -11.31
N LEU A 231 -20.21 18.69 -12.39
CA LEU A 231 -19.23 17.71 -12.83
C LEU A 231 -17.87 18.38 -13.13
N LYS A 232 -17.89 19.58 -13.71
CA LYS A 232 -16.66 20.35 -13.93
C LYS A 232 -15.98 20.72 -12.60
N VAL A 233 -16.74 21.21 -11.61
CA VAL A 233 -16.21 21.56 -10.28
C VAL A 233 -15.61 20.34 -9.59
N VAL A 234 -16.31 19.19 -9.64
CA VAL A 234 -15.82 17.93 -9.08
C VAL A 234 -14.51 17.50 -9.72
N ASN A 235 -14.43 17.55 -11.06
CA ASN A 235 -13.23 17.21 -11.80
C ASN A 235 -12.05 18.13 -11.41
N ASP A 236 -12.26 19.43 -11.38
CA ASP A 236 -11.24 20.41 -11.05
C ASP A 236 -10.77 20.26 -9.58
N THR A 237 -11.70 19.91 -8.66
CA THR A 237 -11.37 19.59 -7.27
C THR A 237 -10.53 18.32 -7.16
N ALA A 238 -10.89 17.27 -7.90
CA ALA A 238 -10.13 16.02 -7.91
C ALA A 238 -8.71 16.21 -8.47
N VAL A 239 -8.54 17.07 -9.48
CA VAL A 239 -7.22 17.44 -10.01
C VAL A 239 -6.40 18.23 -8.98
N ALA A 240 -7.04 19.10 -8.20
CA ALA A 240 -6.38 19.92 -7.18
C ALA A 240 -5.91 19.12 -5.95
N VAL A 241 -6.61 18.03 -5.63
CA VAL A 241 -6.25 17.14 -4.51
C VAL A 241 -5.54 15.91 -5.05
N ASN A 242 -4.21 15.95 -5.02
CA ASN A 242 -3.39 14.83 -5.51
C ASN A 242 -3.51 13.62 -4.60
N GLN A 243 -3.67 12.43 -5.18
CA GLN A 243 -3.78 11.17 -4.43
C GLN A 243 -2.47 10.85 -3.71
N GLY A 244 -2.52 10.71 -2.39
CA GLY A 244 -1.37 10.29 -1.59
C GLY A 244 -0.23 11.31 -1.59
N GLY A 245 -0.53 12.59 -1.88
CA GLY A 245 0.44 13.69 -1.95
C GLY A 245 0.91 14.20 -0.62
#